data_934e2ef2ffbf797745636debe421e130
#
_entry.id   934e2ef2ffbf797745636debe421e130
#
_cell.length_a   1.000
_cell.length_b   1.000
_cell.length_c   1.000
_cell.angle_alpha   90.00
_cell.angle_beta   90.00
_cell.angle_gamma   90.00
#
_symmetry.space_group_name_H-M   'P 1'
#
loop_
_entity.id
_entity.type
_entity.pdbx_description
1 polymer ?
#
loop_
_entity_poly.entity_id
_entity_poly.type
_entity_poly.pdbx_seq_one_letter_code
_entity_poly.pdbx_strand_id
1 'polypeptide(L)'
;DPVYYQTPEQEGAQHTDDFLRIAERNHDTEYNNLKSLPWSDLTAFADNFTGIKVTSDKDWSAKYPAGSPLNDKMGVRYVSYAEYIENDYHSYSDLGKEILFLYNKPLSALQPDDLRVVEYTLSSLSIYSFILYFTSVPDNPGEVHTFTVEFTTSDGTVKTASITCTPEVDPALQ
;
A
#
# COMPACT_ATOMS: atom_id res chain seq x y z
N ASP A 1 -3.44 -19.83 -1.12
CA ASP A 1 -2.27 -19.60 -0.28
C ASP A 1 -1.35 -18.60 -0.97
N PRO A 2 -0.68 -17.70 -0.22
CA PRO A 2 0.27 -16.76 -0.81
C PRO A 2 1.47 -17.52 -1.43
N VAL A 3 1.99 -17.00 -2.54
CA VAL A 3 3.23 -17.47 -3.14
C VAL A 3 4.35 -16.54 -2.69
N TYR A 4 5.43 -17.09 -2.15
CA TYR A 4 6.58 -16.34 -1.72
C TYR A 4 7.71 -16.47 -2.74
N TYR A 5 8.26 -15.34 -3.16
CA TYR A 5 9.46 -15.23 -3.97
C TYR A 5 10.61 -14.89 -3.02
N GLN A 6 11.66 -15.70 -3.03
CA GLN A 6 12.72 -15.64 -2.01
C GLN A 6 14.06 -15.26 -2.62
N THR A 7 14.88 -14.57 -1.82
CA THR A 7 16.22 -14.17 -2.27
C THR A 7 17.10 -15.40 -2.49
N PRO A 8 18.00 -15.39 -3.49
CA PRO A 8 18.91 -16.52 -3.74
C PRO A 8 19.85 -16.85 -2.57
N GLU A 9 20.09 -15.90 -1.68
CA GLU A 9 20.96 -16.04 -0.50
C GLU A 9 20.30 -16.88 0.61
N GLN A 10 18.99 -17.09 0.55
CA GLN A 10 18.26 -17.87 1.54
C GLN A 10 18.43 -19.37 1.26
N GLU A 11 18.82 -20.15 2.27
CA GLU A 11 18.95 -21.61 2.13
C GLU A 11 17.59 -22.25 1.78
N GLY A 12 17.57 -23.02 0.69
CA GLY A 12 16.34 -23.66 0.21
C GLY A 12 15.33 -22.72 -0.45
N ALA A 13 15.78 -21.54 -0.87
CA ALA A 13 14.93 -20.53 -1.51
C ALA A 13 14.14 -21.06 -2.70
N GLN A 14 12.90 -20.60 -2.83
CA GLN A 14 12.00 -20.95 -3.93
C GLN A 14 11.67 -19.71 -4.76
N HIS A 15 11.38 -19.92 -6.06
CA HIS A 15 11.00 -18.85 -7.00
C HIS A 15 12.04 -17.71 -7.09
N THR A 16 13.32 -18.04 -7.00
CA THR A 16 14.41 -17.06 -6.98
C THR A 16 14.52 -16.26 -8.28
N ASP A 17 14.24 -16.88 -9.44
CA ASP A 17 14.26 -16.18 -10.74
C ASP A 17 13.17 -15.10 -10.80
N ASP A 18 11.98 -15.39 -10.27
CA ASP A 18 10.91 -14.40 -10.17
C ASP A 18 11.25 -13.29 -9.18
N PHE A 19 11.88 -13.64 -8.05
CA PHE A 19 12.39 -12.66 -7.11
C PHE A 19 13.38 -11.70 -7.76
N LEU A 20 14.39 -12.22 -8.46
CA LEU A 20 15.39 -11.41 -9.14
C LEU A 20 14.77 -10.49 -10.19
N ARG A 21 13.82 -10.99 -10.97
CA ARG A 21 13.08 -10.20 -11.96
C ARG A 21 12.26 -9.05 -11.31
N ILE A 22 11.67 -9.29 -10.14
CA ILE A 22 10.94 -8.26 -9.38
C ILE A 22 11.91 -7.22 -8.84
N ALA A 23 13.01 -7.65 -8.25
CA ALA A 23 14.06 -6.78 -7.73
C ALA A 23 14.65 -5.89 -8.82
N GLU A 24 14.99 -6.46 -9.98
CA GLU A 24 15.50 -5.71 -11.14
C GLU A 24 14.48 -4.67 -11.63
N ARG A 25 13.21 -5.05 -11.76
CA ARG A 25 12.13 -4.13 -12.16
C ARG A 25 12.02 -2.91 -11.24
N ASN A 26 12.25 -3.11 -9.94
CA ASN A 26 12.16 -2.07 -8.92
C ASN A 26 13.51 -1.35 -8.68
N HIS A 27 14.57 -1.72 -9.42
CA HIS A 27 15.94 -1.25 -9.20
C HIS A 27 16.50 -1.58 -7.81
N ASP A 28 15.95 -2.63 -7.17
CA ASP A 28 16.28 -3.04 -5.81
C ASP A 28 17.43 -4.05 -5.80
N THR A 29 18.65 -3.57 -6.03
CA THR A 29 19.86 -4.41 -6.17
C THR A 29 20.36 -5.00 -4.84
N GLU A 30 19.97 -4.39 -3.72
CA GLU A 30 20.32 -4.82 -2.36
C GLU A 30 19.16 -5.48 -1.62
N TYR A 31 18.05 -5.78 -2.33
CA TYR A 31 16.86 -6.44 -1.79
C TYR A 31 16.32 -5.74 -0.54
N ASN A 32 16.02 -4.46 -0.69
CA ASN A 32 15.60 -3.56 0.38
C ASN A 32 16.60 -3.53 1.56
N ASN A 33 17.90 -3.53 1.23
CA ASN A 33 19.02 -3.58 2.16
C ASN A 33 19.21 -4.93 2.89
N LEU A 34 18.55 -6.00 2.44
CA LEU A 34 18.65 -7.33 3.05
C LEU A 34 20.09 -7.89 2.99
N LYS A 35 20.85 -7.57 1.92
CA LYS A 35 22.25 -7.95 1.80
C LYS A 35 23.14 -7.33 2.87
N SER A 36 22.82 -6.10 3.32
CA SER A 36 23.54 -5.40 4.36
C SER A 36 23.01 -5.74 5.76
N LEU A 37 21.72 -6.11 5.85
CA LEU A 37 21.02 -6.45 7.10
C LEU A 37 20.36 -7.83 6.99
N PRO A 38 21.14 -8.92 6.89
CA PRO A 38 20.63 -10.25 6.55
C PRO A 38 19.72 -10.88 7.64
N TRP A 39 19.58 -10.25 8.79
CA TRP A 39 18.64 -10.68 9.85
C TRP A 39 17.25 -10.03 9.76
N SER A 40 17.01 -9.19 8.76
CA SER A 40 15.74 -8.50 8.57
C SER A 40 14.89 -9.24 7.52
N ASP A 41 13.91 -10.01 7.97
CA ASP A 41 12.90 -10.61 7.10
C ASP A 41 11.91 -9.53 6.68
N LEU A 42 12.25 -8.76 5.64
CA LEU A 42 11.34 -7.79 5.04
C LEU A 42 10.51 -8.47 3.97
N THR A 43 9.21 -8.24 3.99
CA THR A 43 8.26 -8.80 3.02
C THR A 43 7.57 -7.66 2.29
N ALA A 44 7.64 -7.65 0.97
CA ALA A 44 6.96 -6.67 0.13
C ALA A 44 6.00 -7.35 -0.85
N PHE A 45 5.05 -6.59 -1.39
CA PHE A 45 4.20 -7.09 -2.46
C PHE A 45 5.01 -7.34 -3.74
N ALA A 46 4.78 -8.49 -4.37
CA ALA A 46 5.40 -8.83 -5.65
C ALA A 46 4.88 -7.96 -6.81
N ASP A 47 3.65 -7.48 -6.73
CA ASP A 47 3.04 -6.61 -7.73
C ASP A 47 3.22 -5.14 -7.36
N ASN A 48 3.60 -4.31 -8.34
CA ASN A 48 3.56 -2.86 -8.19
C ASN A 48 2.14 -2.36 -8.48
N PHE A 49 1.57 -1.61 -7.55
CA PHE A 49 0.27 -0.97 -7.73
C PHE A 49 0.44 0.39 -8.41
N THR A 50 -0.39 0.67 -9.40
CA THR A 50 -0.39 1.93 -10.14
C THR A 50 -1.59 2.82 -9.81
N GLY A 51 -2.57 2.29 -9.09
CA GLY A 51 -3.74 3.06 -8.67
C GLY A 51 -4.65 2.30 -7.75
N ILE A 52 -5.41 3.08 -6.99
CA ILE A 52 -6.48 2.58 -6.11
C ILE A 52 -7.73 3.38 -6.42
N LYS A 53 -8.87 2.70 -6.52
CA LYS A 53 -10.17 3.32 -6.64
C LYS A 53 -11.11 2.72 -5.60
N VAL A 54 -11.87 3.55 -4.92
CA VAL A 54 -12.89 3.13 -3.95
C VAL A 54 -14.25 3.61 -4.41
N THR A 55 -15.23 2.71 -4.40
CA THR A 55 -16.64 3.02 -4.70
C THR A 55 -17.54 2.48 -3.61
N SER A 56 -18.77 3.02 -3.52
CA SER A 56 -19.80 2.54 -2.61
C SER A 56 -21.03 2.06 -3.39
N ASP A 57 -21.74 1.08 -2.87
CA ASP A 57 -23.03 0.62 -3.38
C ASP A 57 -24.19 1.60 -3.11
N LYS A 58 -23.95 2.64 -2.31
CA LYS A 58 -24.92 3.68 -1.95
C LYS A 58 -24.39 5.07 -2.21
N ASP A 59 -25.30 6.03 -2.25
CA ASP A 59 -24.94 7.45 -2.37
C ASP A 59 -24.16 7.92 -1.15
N TRP A 60 -22.98 8.48 -1.41
CA TRP A 60 -22.24 9.20 -0.36
C TRP A 60 -22.86 10.58 -0.09
N SER A 61 -23.25 11.24 -1.17
CA SER A 61 -23.95 12.52 -1.22
C SER A 61 -24.57 12.72 -2.59
N ALA A 62 -25.36 13.77 -2.76
CA ALA A 62 -25.90 14.14 -4.07
C ALA A 62 -24.83 14.32 -5.16
N LYS A 63 -23.59 14.73 -4.79
CA LYS A 63 -22.45 14.87 -5.71
C LYS A 63 -21.78 13.52 -6.01
N TYR A 64 -21.89 12.56 -5.12
CA TYR A 64 -21.26 11.25 -5.19
C TYR A 64 -22.33 10.15 -5.09
N PRO A 65 -23.12 9.91 -6.16
CA PRO A 65 -24.08 8.82 -6.18
C PRO A 65 -23.39 7.45 -6.14
N ALA A 66 -24.15 6.41 -5.85
CA ALA A 66 -23.67 5.03 -5.82
C ALA A 66 -22.81 4.69 -7.04
N GLY A 67 -21.70 4.02 -6.82
CA GLY A 67 -20.71 3.69 -7.84
C GLY A 67 -19.73 4.81 -8.22
N SER A 68 -19.91 6.03 -7.70
CA SER A 68 -18.93 7.12 -7.91
C SER A 68 -17.62 6.84 -7.19
N PRO A 69 -16.46 7.23 -7.78
CA PRO A 69 -15.20 7.19 -7.06
C PRO A 69 -15.20 8.10 -5.82
N LEU A 70 -14.77 7.55 -4.69
CA LEU A 70 -14.70 8.23 -3.39
C LEU A 70 -13.27 8.61 -2.99
N ASN A 71 -12.32 8.62 -3.92
CA ASN A 71 -10.91 8.86 -3.61
C ASN A 71 -10.63 10.19 -2.90
N ASP A 72 -11.43 11.23 -3.17
CA ASP A 72 -11.35 12.53 -2.49
C ASP A 72 -12.10 12.60 -1.14
N LYS A 73 -12.71 11.49 -0.72
CA LYS A 73 -13.35 11.29 0.59
C LYS A 73 -12.52 10.40 1.50
N MET A 74 -11.36 9.99 1.04
CA MET A 74 -10.50 9.02 1.73
C MET A 74 -9.07 9.52 1.84
N GLY A 75 -8.41 9.09 2.91
CA GLY A 75 -6.97 9.13 3.07
C GLY A 75 -6.37 7.74 2.94
N VAL A 76 -5.08 7.72 2.68
CA VAL A 76 -4.27 6.51 2.66
C VAL A 76 -3.03 6.70 3.51
N ARG A 77 -2.77 5.74 4.36
CA ARG A 77 -1.54 5.62 5.15
C ARG A 77 -0.84 4.33 4.74
N TYR A 78 0.43 4.43 4.38
CA TYR A 78 1.17 3.31 3.83
C TYR A 78 2.66 3.42 4.11
N VAL A 79 3.36 2.29 4.01
CA VAL A 79 4.81 2.20 4.03
C VAL A 79 5.28 1.95 2.60
N SER A 80 6.24 2.72 2.12
CA SER A 80 6.86 2.52 0.81
C SER A 80 8.37 2.63 0.91
N TYR A 81 9.07 1.70 0.25
CA TYR A 81 10.52 1.68 0.15
C TYR A 81 11.05 2.27 -1.17
N ALA A 82 10.16 2.76 -2.05
CA ALA A 82 10.57 3.29 -3.36
C ALA A 82 11.62 4.40 -3.22
N GLU A 83 11.38 5.39 -2.37
CA GLU A 83 12.30 6.51 -2.13
C GLU A 83 13.62 6.05 -1.48
N TYR A 84 13.59 5.05 -0.61
CA TYR A 84 14.78 4.49 0.03
C TYR A 84 15.68 3.79 -0.98
N ILE A 85 15.11 3.00 -1.88
CA ILE A 85 15.83 2.32 -2.94
C ILE A 85 16.43 3.34 -3.92
N GLU A 86 15.69 4.38 -4.30
CA GLU A 86 16.14 5.45 -5.19
C GLU A 86 17.29 6.29 -4.61
N ASN A 87 17.42 6.33 -3.29
CA ASN A 87 18.50 7.02 -2.59
C ASN A 87 19.64 6.08 -2.15
N ASP A 88 19.88 5.02 -2.89
CA ASP A 88 20.99 4.07 -2.65
C ASP A 88 20.98 3.50 -1.22
N TYR A 89 19.80 3.21 -0.69
CA TYR A 89 19.60 2.63 0.65
C TYR A 89 20.17 3.47 1.81
N HIS A 90 20.23 4.78 1.62
CA HIS A 90 20.62 5.68 2.71
C HIS A 90 19.57 5.69 3.82
N SER A 91 20.06 5.82 5.06
CA SER A 91 19.18 5.77 6.23
C SER A 91 18.13 6.87 6.19
N TYR A 92 17.03 6.62 6.85
CA TYR A 92 15.90 7.53 6.87
C TYR A 92 16.23 8.91 7.48
N SER A 93 17.15 8.94 8.45
CA SER A 93 17.69 10.18 9.01
C SER A 93 18.40 11.04 7.97
N ASP A 94 19.05 10.41 6.98
CA ASP A 94 19.76 11.10 5.91
C ASP A 94 18.78 11.79 4.95
N LEU A 95 17.55 11.28 4.87
CA LEU A 95 16.45 11.88 4.11
C LEU A 95 15.69 12.97 4.89
N GLY A 96 16.09 13.25 6.15
CA GLY A 96 15.44 14.25 6.99
C GLY A 96 14.03 13.88 7.47
N LYS A 97 13.73 12.58 7.53
CA LYS A 97 12.42 12.05 7.93
C LYS A 97 12.51 11.38 9.31
N GLU A 98 11.46 11.53 10.14
CA GLU A 98 11.46 11.04 11.52
C GLU A 98 10.94 9.62 11.69
N ILE A 99 10.09 9.16 10.78
CA ILE A 99 9.43 7.84 10.85
C ILE A 99 9.68 7.06 9.57
N LEU A 100 10.16 5.85 9.71
CA LEU A 100 10.53 4.94 8.63
C LEU A 100 9.45 4.80 7.56
N PHE A 101 9.63 5.44 6.41
CA PHE A 101 8.90 5.21 5.16
C PHE A 101 7.37 5.23 5.28
N LEU A 102 6.83 5.80 6.37
CA LEU A 102 5.41 5.92 6.61
C LEU A 102 4.90 7.21 5.99
N TYR A 103 3.97 7.07 5.06
CA TYR A 103 3.32 8.16 4.36
C TYR A 103 1.86 8.26 4.77
N ASN A 104 1.33 9.48 4.81
CA ASN A 104 -0.07 9.76 5.03
C ASN A 104 -0.50 10.89 4.10
N LYS A 105 -1.42 10.64 3.19
CA LYS A 105 -1.89 11.63 2.22
C LYS A 105 -3.34 11.36 1.80
N PRO A 106 -4.03 12.34 1.19
CA PRO A 106 -5.30 12.09 0.53
C PRO A 106 -5.16 10.99 -0.53
N LEU A 107 -6.12 10.07 -0.60
CA LEU A 107 -6.08 8.99 -1.60
C LEU A 107 -6.08 9.53 -3.03
N SER A 108 -6.74 10.66 -3.27
CA SER A 108 -6.74 11.35 -4.58
C SER A 108 -5.40 11.94 -4.98
N ALA A 109 -4.46 12.10 -4.04
CA ALA A 109 -3.11 12.60 -4.29
C ALA A 109 -2.07 11.48 -4.46
N LEU A 110 -2.50 10.22 -4.37
CA LEU A 110 -1.62 9.08 -4.54
C LEU A 110 -1.13 9.00 -5.99
N GLN A 111 0.18 8.79 -6.15
CA GLN A 111 0.81 8.61 -7.46
C GLN A 111 1.23 7.15 -7.64
N PRO A 112 1.33 6.65 -8.88
CA PRO A 112 1.77 5.27 -9.12
C PRO A 112 3.09 4.90 -8.43
N ASP A 113 4.08 5.79 -8.44
CA ASP A 113 5.40 5.54 -7.83
C ASP A 113 5.34 5.43 -6.31
N ASP A 114 4.35 6.04 -5.66
CA ASP A 114 4.12 5.89 -4.22
C ASP A 114 3.90 4.43 -3.82
N LEU A 115 3.33 3.62 -4.73
CA LEU A 115 2.96 2.23 -4.51
C LEU A 115 3.90 1.23 -5.20
N ARG A 116 5.03 1.70 -5.77
CA ARG A 116 5.95 0.84 -6.52
C ARG A 116 6.55 -0.27 -5.68
N VAL A 117 6.93 0.04 -4.46
CA VAL A 117 7.42 -0.94 -3.48
C VAL A 117 6.75 -0.69 -2.14
N VAL A 118 5.75 -1.50 -1.83
CA VAL A 118 4.97 -1.39 -0.59
C VAL A 118 5.26 -2.60 0.27
N GLU A 119 5.67 -2.37 1.51
CA GLU A 119 5.83 -3.44 2.48
C GLU A 119 4.50 -3.76 3.17
N TYR A 120 4.26 -5.04 3.34
CA TYR A 120 3.22 -5.57 4.21
C TYR A 120 3.87 -6.32 5.35
N THR A 121 4.01 -5.67 6.51
CA THR A 121 4.54 -6.32 7.72
C THR A 121 3.40 -6.63 8.67
N LEU A 122 3.18 -7.90 8.94
CA LEU A 122 2.49 -8.37 10.13
C LEU A 122 3.52 -8.40 11.28
N SER A 123 4.00 -7.23 11.70
CA SER A 123 4.88 -7.20 12.87
C SER A 123 4.07 -7.16 14.15
N SER A 124 4.63 -7.72 15.22
CA SER A 124 4.08 -7.67 16.58
C SER A 124 3.84 -6.26 17.13
N LEU A 125 4.18 -5.21 16.38
CA LEU A 125 4.02 -3.81 16.72
C LEU A 125 2.75 -3.16 16.14
N SER A 126 1.85 -3.93 15.50
CA SER A 126 0.57 -3.43 14.98
C SER A 126 0.69 -2.24 14.01
N ILE A 127 1.81 -2.10 13.32
CA ILE A 127 1.97 -1.11 12.26
C ILE A 127 1.39 -1.74 10.99
N TYR A 128 0.17 -1.38 10.65
CA TYR A 128 -0.44 -1.77 9.38
C TYR A 128 0.26 -1.01 8.26
N SER A 129 0.83 -1.73 7.32
CA SER A 129 1.58 -1.15 6.22
C SER A 129 0.71 -0.45 5.17
N PHE A 130 -0.59 -0.71 5.17
CA PHE A 130 -1.52 -0.09 4.25
C PHE A 130 -2.91 0.08 4.86
N ILE A 131 -3.35 1.32 5.06
CA ILE A 131 -4.65 1.67 5.66
C ILE A 131 -5.36 2.66 4.74
N LEU A 132 -6.60 2.33 4.36
CA LEU A 132 -7.54 3.27 3.79
C LEU A 132 -8.49 3.74 4.90
N TYR A 133 -8.73 5.04 4.98
CA TYR A 133 -9.60 5.61 6.00
C TYR A 133 -10.47 6.73 5.44
N PHE A 134 -11.63 6.94 6.04
CA PHE A 134 -12.54 8.02 5.63
C PHE A 134 -12.10 9.36 6.22
N THR A 135 -12.12 10.41 5.39
CA THR A 135 -11.87 11.80 5.81
C THR A 135 -13.16 12.58 6.08
N SER A 136 -14.30 12.01 5.72
CA SER A 136 -15.65 12.54 5.98
C SER A 136 -16.63 11.38 6.14
N VAL A 137 -17.86 11.66 6.56
CA VAL A 137 -18.97 10.73 6.56
C VAL A 137 -19.96 11.04 5.42
N PRO A 138 -20.83 10.08 5.02
CA PRO A 138 -21.89 10.34 4.04
C PRO A 138 -22.96 11.29 4.60
N ASP A 139 -23.82 11.81 3.70
CA ASP A 139 -24.96 12.66 4.09
C ASP A 139 -25.96 11.93 4.99
N ASN A 140 -26.03 10.59 4.91
CA ASN A 140 -26.82 9.74 5.80
C ASN A 140 -25.90 8.99 6.80
N PRO A 141 -25.42 9.64 7.86
CA PRO A 141 -24.53 9.00 8.83
C PRO A 141 -25.25 7.83 9.52
N GLY A 142 -24.53 6.73 9.72
CA GLY A 142 -25.09 5.51 10.30
C GLY A 142 -25.69 4.53 9.31
N GLU A 143 -25.76 4.87 8.02
CA GLU A 143 -26.14 3.92 6.98
C GLU A 143 -24.98 2.93 6.70
N VAL A 144 -25.34 1.66 6.51
CA VAL A 144 -24.37 0.62 6.15
C VAL A 144 -24.13 0.64 4.64
N HIS A 145 -22.89 0.71 4.23
CA HIS A 145 -22.41 0.70 2.84
C HIS A 145 -21.57 -0.55 2.54
N THR A 146 -21.59 -1.00 1.30
CA THR A 146 -20.61 -1.96 0.79
C THR A 146 -19.62 -1.20 -0.10
N PHE A 147 -18.38 -1.12 0.36
CA PHE A 147 -17.29 -0.50 -0.38
C PHE A 147 -16.56 -1.53 -1.22
N THR A 148 -16.29 -1.19 -2.47
CA THR A 148 -15.41 -1.95 -3.34
C THR A 148 -14.12 -1.16 -3.55
N VAL A 149 -13.00 -1.80 -3.25
CA VAL A 149 -11.66 -1.28 -3.48
C VAL A 149 -11.07 -2.00 -4.68
N GLU A 150 -10.65 -1.25 -5.68
CA GLU A 150 -9.96 -1.73 -6.86
C GLU A 150 -8.50 -1.32 -6.78
N PHE A 151 -7.58 -2.30 -6.88
CA PHE A 151 -6.15 -2.07 -7.03
C PHE A 151 -5.76 -2.39 -8.47
N THR A 152 -5.21 -1.42 -9.17
CA THR A 152 -4.63 -1.64 -10.50
C THR A 152 -3.13 -1.89 -10.36
N THR A 153 -2.64 -2.97 -10.94
CA THR A 153 -1.21 -3.31 -10.96
C THR A 153 -0.53 -2.77 -12.21
N SER A 154 0.78 -2.78 -12.24
CA SER A 154 1.58 -2.21 -13.34
C SER A 154 1.39 -2.91 -14.68
N ASP A 155 0.91 -4.16 -14.69
CA ASP A 155 0.54 -4.90 -15.90
C ASP A 155 -0.91 -4.63 -16.36
N GLY A 156 -1.65 -3.76 -15.65
CA GLY A 156 -3.03 -3.41 -15.94
C GLY A 156 -4.07 -4.37 -15.35
N THR A 157 -3.65 -5.37 -14.59
CA THR A 157 -4.59 -6.25 -13.87
C THR A 157 -5.29 -5.46 -12.77
N VAL A 158 -6.59 -5.68 -12.60
CA VAL A 158 -7.38 -5.08 -11.50
C VAL A 158 -7.71 -6.16 -10.48
N LYS A 159 -7.25 -5.95 -9.25
CA LYS A 159 -7.59 -6.78 -8.08
C LYS A 159 -8.64 -6.06 -7.26
N THR A 160 -9.70 -6.75 -6.86
CA THR A 160 -10.82 -6.17 -6.13
C THR A 160 -11.01 -6.83 -4.78
N ALA A 161 -11.42 -6.03 -3.79
CA ALA A 161 -11.90 -6.50 -2.51
C ALA A 161 -13.09 -5.64 -2.08
N SER A 162 -14.00 -6.22 -1.27
CA SER A 162 -15.15 -5.49 -0.75
C SER A 162 -15.25 -5.64 0.75
N ILE A 163 -15.73 -4.58 1.40
CA ILE A 163 -16.03 -4.55 2.83
C ILE A 163 -17.37 -3.87 3.05
N THR A 164 -18.18 -4.42 3.97
CA THR A 164 -19.44 -3.82 4.37
C THR A 164 -19.28 -3.24 5.78
N CYS A 165 -19.48 -1.95 5.92
CA CYS A 165 -19.39 -1.24 7.20
C CYS A 165 -20.23 0.04 7.22
N THR A 166 -20.41 0.62 8.41
CA THR A 166 -20.87 2.00 8.57
C THR A 166 -19.66 2.91 8.52
N PRO A 167 -19.61 3.90 7.61
CA PRO A 167 -18.49 4.83 7.54
C PRO A 167 -18.38 5.72 8.78
N GLU A 168 -17.20 5.73 9.39
CA GLU A 168 -16.86 6.61 10.49
C GLU A 168 -15.51 7.28 10.21
N VAL A 169 -15.28 8.46 10.79
CA VAL A 169 -14.01 9.17 10.73
C VAL A 169 -13.24 8.89 11.99
N ASP A 170 -12.04 8.35 11.86
CA ASP A 170 -11.10 8.21 12.97
C ASP A 170 -10.23 9.47 13.09
N PRO A 171 -10.38 10.28 14.17
CA PRO A 171 -9.58 11.48 14.35
C PRO A 171 -8.07 11.21 14.49
N ALA A 172 -7.69 10.00 14.87
CA ALA A 172 -6.28 9.63 15.02
C ALA A 172 -5.55 9.40 13.70
N LEU A 173 -6.30 9.30 12.60
CA LEU A 173 -5.76 9.08 11.25
C LEU A 173 -5.75 10.35 10.38
N GLN A 174 -6.30 11.46 10.87
CA GLN A 174 -6.39 12.74 10.16
C GLN A 174 -5.18 13.64 10.40
#